data_8fbd9925a939c8da39d6ba22adaf536b
#
_entry.id   8fbd9925a939c8da39d6ba22adaf536b
#
_cell.length_a   1.000
_cell.length_b   1.000
_cell.length_c   1.000
_cell.angle_alpha   90.00
_cell.angle_beta   90.00
_cell.angle_gamma   90.00
#
_symmetry.space_group_name_H-M   'P 1'
#
loop_
_entity.id
_entity.type
_entity.pdbx_description
1 polymer ?
#
loop_
_entity_poly.entity_id
_entity_poly.type
_entity_poly.pdbx_seq_one_letter_code
_entity_poly.pdbx_strand_id
1 'polypeptide(L)'
;MIVEERDYRLKPGKLGLFVATYEKHGLPLQLKHLGKFLGYFTTEIGELNHVVALWGYEGLDDRARRRSAMLADPQWQEYPIMVADYLDVQNTRIMTPSSFSPIQ
;
A
#
# COMPACT_ATOMS: atom_id res chain seq x y z
N MET A 1 7.03 -14.52 7.89
CA MET A 1 6.29 -13.85 6.81
C MET A 1 7.19 -12.94 6.01
N ILE A 2 6.75 -12.52 4.85
CA ILE A 2 7.40 -11.43 4.11
C ILE A 2 6.65 -10.13 4.38
N VAL A 3 7.36 -9.00 4.25
CA VAL A 3 6.77 -7.67 4.43
C VAL A 3 6.94 -6.89 3.13
N GLU A 4 5.83 -6.40 2.60
CA GLU A 4 5.83 -5.52 1.45
C GLU A 4 5.78 -4.07 1.93
N GLU A 5 6.72 -3.25 1.45
CA GLU A 5 6.71 -1.81 1.63
C GLU A 5 6.32 -1.17 0.30
N ARG A 6 5.26 -0.38 0.33
CA ARG A 6 4.81 0.39 -0.83
C ARG A 6 5.03 1.85 -0.51
N ASP A 7 6.00 2.47 -1.19
CA ASP A 7 6.39 3.86 -0.97
C ASP A 7 6.00 4.67 -2.20
N TYR A 8 5.05 5.58 -2.04
CA TYR A 8 4.55 6.41 -3.13
C TYR A 8 4.86 7.87 -2.88
N ARG A 9 5.37 8.54 -3.90
CA ARG A 9 5.48 10.00 -3.88
C ARG A 9 4.29 10.59 -4.61
N LEU A 10 3.59 11.51 -3.95
CA LEU A 10 2.46 12.23 -4.52
C LEU A 10 2.93 13.56 -5.09
N LYS A 11 2.17 14.11 -6.03
CA LYS A 11 2.42 15.45 -6.55
C LYS A 11 2.24 16.49 -5.43
N PRO A 12 2.98 17.62 -5.46
CA PRO A 12 2.84 18.66 -4.44
C PRO A 12 1.38 19.08 -4.24
N GLY A 13 0.96 19.16 -2.98
CA GLY A 13 -0.41 19.55 -2.62
C GLY A 13 -1.44 18.44 -2.70
N LYS A 14 -1.06 17.22 -3.11
CA LYS A 14 -2.01 16.10 -3.31
C LYS A 14 -2.01 15.07 -2.19
N LEU A 15 -1.09 15.16 -1.23
CA LEU A 15 -0.98 14.16 -0.16
C LEU A 15 -2.27 13.99 0.62
N GLY A 16 -2.87 15.08 1.07
CA GLY A 16 -4.11 15.03 1.85
C GLY A 16 -5.28 14.42 1.07
N LEU A 17 -5.41 14.79 -0.19
CA LEU A 17 -6.45 14.23 -1.07
C LEU A 17 -6.23 12.73 -1.30
N PHE A 18 -4.99 12.33 -1.54
CA PHE A 18 -4.65 10.92 -1.73
C PHE A 18 -4.99 10.10 -0.48
N VAL A 19 -4.54 10.54 0.69
CA VAL A 19 -4.77 9.82 1.94
C VAL A 19 -6.27 9.69 2.23
N ALA A 20 -7.03 10.77 2.06
CA ALA A 20 -8.48 10.75 2.28
C ALA A 20 -9.19 9.81 1.30
N THR A 21 -8.82 9.85 0.02
CA THR A 21 -9.40 8.97 -1.01
C THR A 21 -9.04 7.52 -0.75
N TYR A 22 -7.78 7.25 -0.38
CA TYR A 22 -7.32 5.91 -0.05
C TYR A 22 -8.10 5.33 1.13
N GLU A 23 -8.21 6.08 2.23
CA GLU A 23 -8.92 5.60 3.42
C GLU A 23 -10.36 5.24 3.12
N LYS A 24 -11.03 6.03 2.28
CA LYS A 24 -12.44 5.84 1.96
C LYS A 24 -12.69 4.75 0.93
N HIS A 25 -11.89 4.70 -0.13
CA HIS A 25 -12.16 3.89 -1.32
C HIS A 25 -11.15 2.77 -1.56
N GLY A 26 -9.90 2.93 -1.16
CA GLY A 26 -8.85 1.95 -1.41
C GLY A 26 -8.64 0.99 -0.25
N LEU A 27 -8.46 1.51 0.95
CA LEU A 27 -8.15 0.71 2.13
C LEU A 27 -9.17 -0.37 2.43
N PRO A 28 -10.51 -0.11 2.40
CA PRO A 28 -11.48 -1.18 2.68
C PRO A 28 -11.34 -2.37 1.74
N LEU A 29 -11.03 -2.14 0.47
CA LEU A 29 -10.83 -3.21 -0.50
C LEU A 29 -9.53 -3.96 -0.26
N GLN A 30 -8.47 -3.23 0.11
CA GLN A 30 -7.21 -3.86 0.46
C GLN A 30 -7.32 -4.68 1.74
N LEU A 31 -8.03 -4.21 2.74
CA LEU A 31 -8.29 -4.98 3.96
C LEU A 31 -9.08 -6.26 3.66
N LYS A 32 -9.97 -6.21 2.68
CA LYS A 32 -10.75 -7.38 2.27
C LYS A 32 -9.89 -8.44 1.57
N HIS A 33 -8.96 -8.03 0.72
CA HIS A 33 -8.25 -8.93 -0.19
C HIS A 33 -6.81 -9.22 0.20
N LEU A 34 -6.09 -8.23 0.74
CA LEU A 34 -4.66 -8.37 1.00
C LEU A 34 -4.39 -9.08 2.32
N GLY A 35 -3.12 -9.17 2.69
CA GLY A 35 -2.69 -9.86 3.88
C GLY A 35 -2.86 -9.02 5.15
N LYS A 36 -1.85 -9.10 6.03
CA LYS A 36 -1.88 -8.40 7.30
C LYS A 36 -1.47 -6.94 7.10
N PHE A 37 -2.36 -6.02 7.43
CA PHE A 37 -2.05 -4.59 7.39
C PHE A 37 -1.17 -4.23 8.59
N LEU A 38 0.08 -3.81 8.31
CA LEU A 38 1.06 -3.54 9.37
C LEU A 38 1.16 -2.06 9.71
N GLY A 39 0.83 -1.18 8.79
CA GLY A 39 0.86 0.25 9.04
C GLY A 39 0.79 1.09 7.79
N TYR A 40 0.50 2.38 7.99
CA TYR A 40 0.43 3.37 6.93
C TYR A 40 0.96 4.68 7.47
N PHE A 41 1.93 5.26 6.78
CA PHE A 41 2.69 6.39 7.31
C PHE A 41 2.79 7.50 6.27
N THR A 42 2.84 8.73 6.73
CA THR A 42 3.19 9.89 5.92
C THR A 42 4.48 10.48 6.44
N THR A 43 5.28 11.09 5.58
CA THR A 43 6.53 11.71 6.01
C THR A 43 6.25 12.99 6.80
N GLU A 44 6.71 13.04 8.05
CA GLU A 44 6.65 14.25 8.88
C GLU A 44 7.84 15.16 8.59
N ILE A 45 9.04 14.58 8.62
CA ILE A 45 10.30 15.29 8.33
C ILE A 45 11.12 14.42 7.39
N GLY A 46 11.63 15.00 6.30
CA GLY A 46 12.42 14.28 5.31
C GLY A 46 11.82 14.42 3.92
N GLU A 47 11.73 13.33 3.17
CA GLU A 47 11.16 13.34 1.83
C GLU A 47 9.68 13.67 1.88
N LEU A 48 9.32 14.87 1.42
CA LEU A 48 7.94 15.35 1.44
C LEU A 48 7.06 14.60 0.44
N ASN A 49 5.75 14.62 0.71
CA ASN A 49 4.73 14.06 -0.17
C ASN A 49 4.80 12.54 -0.35
N HIS A 50 5.40 11.83 0.62
CA HIS A 50 5.47 10.38 0.60
C HIS A 50 4.44 9.75 1.54
N VAL A 51 3.86 8.64 1.10
CA VAL A 51 3.12 7.69 1.94
C VAL A 51 3.81 6.34 1.87
N VAL A 52 3.84 5.64 2.99
CA VAL A 52 4.42 4.29 3.08
C VAL A 52 3.39 3.35 3.69
N ALA A 53 3.02 2.33 2.94
CA ALA A 53 2.15 1.26 3.42
C ALA A 53 2.97 0.00 3.66
N LEU A 54 2.72 -0.70 4.75
CA LEU A 54 3.36 -1.97 5.08
C LEU A 54 2.29 -3.06 5.16
N TRP A 55 2.52 -4.14 4.39
CA TRP A 55 1.65 -5.32 4.35
C TRP A 55 2.45 -6.58 4.61
N GLY A 56 1.92 -7.48 5.44
CA GLY A 56 2.53 -8.78 5.68
C GLY A 56 1.80 -9.89 4.94
N TYR A 57 2.57 -10.84 4.40
CA TYR A 57 2.06 -12.03 3.73
C TYR A 57 2.83 -13.24 4.21
N GLU A 58 2.24 -14.42 4.12
CA GLU A 58 2.94 -15.65 4.50
C GLU A 58 4.10 -15.96 3.57
N GLY A 59 3.96 -15.59 2.29
CA GLY A 59 4.98 -15.77 1.27
C GLY A 59 4.55 -15.13 -0.03
N LEU A 60 5.38 -15.29 -1.07
CA LEU A 60 5.10 -14.71 -2.39
C LEU A 60 3.86 -15.32 -3.04
N ASP A 61 3.60 -16.60 -2.84
CA ASP A 61 2.41 -17.25 -3.39
C ASP A 61 1.12 -16.72 -2.74
N ASP A 62 1.14 -16.53 -1.43
CA ASP A 62 0.03 -15.93 -0.70
C ASP A 62 -0.24 -14.51 -1.22
N ARG A 63 0.81 -13.71 -1.38
CA ARG A 63 0.71 -12.37 -1.94
C ARG A 63 0.10 -12.40 -3.35
N ALA A 64 0.57 -13.29 -4.20
CA ALA A 64 0.10 -13.38 -5.59
C ALA A 64 -1.39 -13.72 -5.65
N ARG A 65 -1.85 -14.69 -4.84
CA ARG A 65 -3.26 -15.08 -4.79
C ARG A 65 -4.15 -13.93 -4.33
N ARG A 66 -3.74 -13.25 -3.25
CA ARG A 66 -4.52 -12.15 -2.68
C ARG A 66 -4.59 -10.95 -3.63
N ARG A 67 -3.48 -10.61 -4.27
CA ARG A 67 -3.47 -9.52 -5.26
C ARG A 67 -4.31 -9.86 -6.48
N SER A 68 -4.27 -11.10 -6.95
CA SER A 68 -5.11 -11.53 -8.08
C SER A 68 -6.61 -11.38 -7.76
N ALA A 69 -7.02 -11.74 -6.55
CA ALA A 69 -8.40 -11.58 -6.12
C ALA A 69 -8.80 -10.11 -6.07
N MET A 70 -7.92 -9.23 -5.56
CA MET A 70 -8.17 -7.79 -5.53
C MET A 70 -8.29 -7.20 -6.93
N LEU A 71 -7.37 -7.57 -7.83
CA LEU A 71 -7.38 -7.06 -9.20
C LEU A 71 -8.61 -7.50 -9.99
N ALA A 72 -9.21 -8.63 -9.64
CA ALA A 72 -10.46 -9.12 -10.23
C ALA A 72 -11.71 -8.46 -9.67
N ASP A 73 -11.60 -7.72 -8.56
CA ASP A 73 -12.73 -7.05 -7.94
C ASP A 73 -13.09 -5.78 -8.74
N PRO A 74 -14.33 -5.67 -9.26
CA PRO A 74 -14.72 -4.50 -10.04
C PRO A 74 -14.60 -3.19 -9.27
N GLN A 75 -14.81 -3.19 -7.97
CA GLN A 75 -14.66 -1.98 -7.15
C GLN A 75 -13.19 -1.53 -7.10
N TRP A 76 -12.25 -2.49 -7.02
CA TRP A 76 -10.84 -2.15 -7.06
C TRP A 76 -10.42 -1.57 -8.40
N GLN A 77 -11.01 -2.01 -9.50
CA GLN A 77 -10.69 -1.50 -10.83
C GLN A 77 -11.00 0.00 -10.97
N GLU A 78 -11.94 0.51 -10.19
CA GLU A 78 -12.32 1.93 -10.20
C GLU A 78 -11.37 2.79 -9.35
N TYR A 79 -10.84 2.25 -8.24
CA TYR A 79 -10.05 3.04 -7.29
C TYR A 79 -8.79 3.66 -7.91
N PRO A 80 -7.94 2.94 -8.67
CA PRO A 80 -6.74 3.55 -9.26
C PRO A 80 -7.04 4.74 -10.15
N ILE A 81 -8.20 4.76 -10.80
CA ILE A 81 -8.62 5.87 -11.65
C ILE A 81 -8.84 7.13 -10.82
N MET A 82 -9.37 6.98 -9.61
CA MET A 82 -9.64 8.11 -8.69
C MET A 82 -8.37 8.82 -8.26
N VAL A 83 -7.24 8.11 -8.14
CA VAL A 83 -6.00 8.64 -7.58
C VAL A 83 -4.89 8.81 -8.60
N ALA A 84 -5.10 8.42 -9.86
CA ALA A 84 -4.07 8.44 -10.88
C ALA A 84 -3.38 9.80 -11.02
N ASP A 85 -4.15 10.89 -10.97
CA ASP A 85 -3.61 12.24 -11.13
C ASP A 85 -2.84 12.74 -9.91
N TYR A 86 -2.95 12.07 -8.77
CA TYR A 86 -2.24 12.46 -7.54
C TYR A 86 -0.85 11.85 -7.44
N LEU A 87 -0.61 10.75 -8.16
CA LEU A 87 0.63 9.98 -8.06
C LEU A 87 1.72 10.57 -8.94
N ASP A 88 2.95 10.55 -8.41
CA ASP A 88 4.15 10.92 -9.15
C ASP A 88 5.04 9.69 -9.35
N VAL A 89 5.47 9.05 -8.26
CA VAL A 89 6.34 7.86 -8.31
C VAL A 89 5.79 6.80 -7.37
N GLN A 90 5.82 5.54 -7.82
CA GLN A 90 5.46 4.39 -7.01
C GLN A 90 6.63 3.43 -6.93
N ASN A 91 7.00 3.07 -5.70
CA ASN A 91 8.04 2.09 -5.43
C ASN A 91 7.48 0.98 -4.53
N THR A 92 7.95 -0.23 -4.75
CA THR A 92 7.57 -1.39 -3.94
C THR A 92 8.82 -2.23 -3.67
N ARG A 93 8.96 -2.70 -2.44
CA ARG A 93 9.98 -3.70 -2.12
C ARG A 93 9.39 -4.79 -1.24
N ILE A 94 9.92 -5.99 -1.41
CA ILE A 94 9.59 -7.14 -0.57
C ILE A 94 10.77 -7.39 0.35
N MET A 95 10.51 -7.48 1.65
CA MET A 95 11.54 -7.63 2.68
C MET A 95 11.30 -8.91 3.47
N THR A 96 12.39 -9.53 3.89
CA THR A 96 12.35 -10.69 4.79
C THR A 96 12.78 -10.24 6.19
N PRO A 97 11.99 -10.49 7.23
CA PRO A 97 12.40 -10.13 8.59
C PRO A 97 13.67 -10.85 9.00
N SER A 98 14.56 -10.14 9.68
CA SER A 98 15.70 -10.76 10.35
C SER A 98 15.20 -11.62 11.52
N SER A 99 16.00 -12.60 11.92
CA SER A 99 15.61 -13.52 13.01
C SER A 99 15.29 -12.81 14.33
N PHE A 100 15.88 -11.65 14.55
CA PHE A 100 15.66 -10.84 15.77
C PHE A 100 14.61 -9.74 15.60
N SER A 101 13.96 -9.64 14.44
CA SER A 101 12.95 -8.61 14.23
C SER A 101 11.69 -8.89 15.06
N PRO A 102 11.08 -7.89 15.71
CA PRO A 102 9.78 -8.06 16.37
C PRO A 102 8.69 -8.48 15.38
N ILE A 103 8.79 -8.07 14.13
CA ILE A 103 7.90 -8.51 13.05
C ILE A 103 8.56 -9.71 12.37
N GLN A 104 7.84 -10.83 12.38
CA GLN A 104 8.34 -12.08 11.80
C GLN A 104 7.48 -12.58 10.65
#